data_ef82332661167bd12126f05f8518177f
#
_entry.id   ef82332661167bd12126f05f8518177f
#
_cell.length_a   1.000
_cell.length_b   1.000
_cell.length_c   1.000
_cell.angle_alpha   90.00
_cell.angle_beta   90.00
_cell.angle_gamma   90.00
#
_symmetry.space_group_name_H-M   'P 1'
#
loop_
_entity.id
_entity.type
_entity.pdbx_description
1 polymer ?
#
loop_
_entity_poly.entity_id
_entity_poly.type
_entity_poly.pdbx_seq_one_letter_code
_entity_poly.pdbx_strand_id
1 'polypeptide(L)'
;MYRQIYVAVAALAGLAACTPPADSPTPGQPAGAAAAAVACQPAPQMAVAGRASPYDSAVVTLGGAQAKVCYGRPSARGRTVFGGEGAVVALDTLWRTGANEPTILHLPFRAQLAGLALEPGSYSIYTVPHANQWTVVVNRSTSQWGHERSYTPEIRAQEVGRVTVPAGRTAEFVETFTIRAQPRGANAADLLLEWENTQVRIPMTRRA
;
A
#
# COMPACT_ATOMS: atom_id res chain seq x y z
N MET A 1 40.67 20.82 -98.48
CA MET A 1 40.19 19.58 -97.87
C MET A 1 40.58 19.67 -96.37
N TYR A 2 39.71 20.14 -95.48
CA TYR A 2 39.97 20.25 -94.04
C TYR A 2 39.12 19.18 -93.33
N ARG A 3 39.81 18.27 -92.69
CA ARG A 3 39.18 17.26 -91.81
C ARG A 3 39.02 17.85 -90.38
N GLN A 4 37.81 18.02 -90.00
CA GLN A 4 37.54 18.39 -88.60
C GLN A 4 37.55 17.12 -87.72
N ILE A 5 38.34 17.20 -86.67
CA ILE A 5 38.44 16.17 -85.65
C ILE A 5 37.50 16.61 -84.51
N TYR A 6 36.44 15.80 -84.24
CA TYR A 6 35.59 15.99 -83.11
C TYR A 6 36.19 15.30 -81.84
N VAL A 7 36.51 16.08 -80.86
CA VAL A 7 36.91 15.55 -79.56
C VAL A 7 35.65 15.34 -78.76
N ALA A 8 35.35 14.10 -78.41
CA ALA A 8 34.25 13.76 -77.52
C ALA A 8 34.74 13.94 -76.07
N VAL A 9 34.12 14.88 -75.34
CA VAL A 9 34.29 15.04 -73.86
C VAL A 9 33.28 14.14 -73.15
N ALA A 10 33.78 13.08 -72.51
CA ALA A 10 32.98 12.24 -71.65
C ALA A 10 32.80 12.90 -70.31
N ALA A 11 31.56 13.31 -69.96
CA ALA A 11 31.20 13.79 -68.67
C ALA A 11 30.92 12.59 -67.72
N LEU A 12 31.78 12.39 -66.74
CA LEU A 12 31.49 11.47 -65.61
C LEU A 12 30.49 12.14 -64.67
N ALA A 13 29.28 11.63 -64.68
CA ALA A 13 28.28 11.96 -63.63
C ALA A 13 28.60 11.17 -62.34
N GLY A 14 29.12 11.87 -61.33
CA GLY A 14 29.29 11.32 -59.98
C GLY A 14 27.95 11.15 -59.28
N LEU A 15 27.54 9.93 -58.98
CA LEU A 15 26.44 9.60 -58.14
C LEU A 15 26.84 9.91 -56.69
N ALA A 16 26.39 11.06 -56.15
CA ALA A 16 26.45 11.33 -54.72
C ALA A 16 25.38 10.47 -54.02
N ALA A 17 25.83 9.42 -53.32
CA ALA A 17 24.99 8.67 -52.43
C ALA A 17 24.65 9.55 -51.20
N CYS A 18 23.41 10.02 -51.10
CA CYS A 18 22.88 10.63 -49.88
C CYS A 18 22.72 9.54 -48.86
N THR A 19 23.62 9.46 -47.89
CA THR A 19 23.43 8.71 -46.63
C THR A 19 22.42 9.47 -45.80
N PRO A 20 21.30 8.85 -45.36
CA PRO A 20 20.40 9.52 -44.41
C PRO A 20 21.14 9.76 -43.09
N PRO A 21 20.88 10.87 -42.40
CA PRO A 21 21.49 11.14 -41.11
C PRO A 21 21.03 10.05 -40.13
N ALA A 22 21.99 9.49 -39.39
CA ALA A 22 21.71 8.57 -38.29
C ALA A 22 20.72 9.22 -37.32
N ASP A 23 19.63 8.53 -37.04
CA ASP A 23 18.66 8.95 -36.06
C ASP A 23 19.40 9.22 -34.74
N SER A 24 19.41 10.49 -34.33
CA SER A 24 19.83 10.88 -32.98
C SER A 24 18.87 10.22 -32.02
N PRO A 25 19.35 9.53 -30.98
CA PRO A 25 18.46 8.99 -29.96
C PRO A 25 17.66 10.14 -29.35
N THR A 26 16.35 10.07 -29.46
CA THR A 26 15.42 10.94 -28.76
C THR A 26 15.83 10.96 -27.27
N PRO A 27 15.99 12.14 -26.62
CA PRO A 27 16.26 12.17 -25.19
C PRO A 27 15.19 11.35 -24.48
N GLY A 28 15.63 10.31 -23.77
CA GLY A 28 14.74 9.39 -23.10
C GLY A 28 13.72 10.14 -22.28
N GLN A 29 12.46 9.87 -22.53
CA GLN A 29 11.33 10.32 -21.70
C GLN A 29 11.69 9.96 -20.26
N PRO A 30 11.66 10.88 -19.31
CA PRO A 30 12.04 10.56 -17.94
C PRO A 30 11.17 9.39 -17.49
N ALA A 31 11.83 8.30 -17.09
CA ALA A 31 11.17 7.15 -16.46
C ALA A 31 10.21 7.71 -15.43
N GLY A 32 8.91 7.39 -15.57
CA GLY A 32 7.83 8.02 -14.82
C GLY A 32 8.23 8.22 -13.36
N ALA A 33 8.15 9.45 -12.91
CA ALA A 33 8.49 9.82 -11.55
C ALA A 33 7.75 8.84 -10.62
N ALA A 34 8.51 8.05 -9.86
CA ALA A 34 7.93 7.19 -8.85
C ALA A 34 7.03 8.07 -7.99
N ALA A 35 5.73 7.78 -7.98
CA ALA A 35 4.78 8.56 -7.19
C ALA A 35 5.36 8.69 -5.79
N ALA A 36 5.55 9.93 -5.32
CA ALA A 36 6.19 10.20 -4.04
C ALA A 36 5.50 9.34 -2.97
N ALA A 37 6.28 8.54 -2.27
CA ALA A 37 5.74 7.64 -1.24
C ALA A 37 4.94 8.47 -0.24
N VAL A 38 3.67 8.17 -0.07
CA VAL A 38 2.81 8.88 0.88
C VAL A 38 3.46 8.84 2.26
N ALA A 39 3.70 10.01 2.86
CA ALA A 39 4.22 10.08 4.21
C ALA A 39 3.11 9.74 5.21
N CYS A 40 3.41 8.88 6.19
CA CYS A 40 2.51 8.66 7.30
C CYS A 40 2.39 9.94 8.13
N GLN A 41 1.17 10.38 8.36
CA GLN A 41 0.88 11.55 9.19
C GLN A 41 0.19 11.09 10.47
N PRO A 42 0.91 11.08 11.61
CA PRO A 42 0.30 10.79 12.89
C PRO A 42 -0.69 11.88 13.27
N ALA A 43 -1.71 11.50 14.02
CA ALA A 43 -2.70 12.45 14.50
C ALA A 43 -2.06 13.50 15.45
N PRO A 44 -2.46 14.77 15.36
CA PRO A 44 -1.85 15.86 16.12
C PRO A 44 -2.13 15.81 17.63
N GLN A 45 -3.09 14.99 18.06
CA GLN A 45 -3.51 14.86 19.45
C GLN A 45 -2.42 14.31 20.38
N MET A 46 -1.38 13.67 19.84
CA MET A 46 -0.28 13.12 20.61
C MET A 46 1.04 13.22 19.86
N ALA A 47 2.08 13.78 20.50
CA ALA A 47 3.42 13.79 19.93
C ALA A 47 3.93 12.38 19.62
N VAL A 48 4.67 12.19 18.54
CA VAL A 48 5.21 10.86 18.16
C VAL A 48 6.38 10.46 19.06
N ALA A 49 7.22 11.42 19.41
CA ALA A 49 8.39 11.19 20.25
C ALA A 49 7.98 10.70 21.64
N GLY A 50 8.65 9.65 22.12
CA GLY A 50 8.42 9.09 23.45
C GLY A 50 7.15 8.25 23.61
N ARG A 51 6.40 7.96 22.56
CA ARG A 51 5.22 7.08 22.61
C ARG A 51 5.61 5.68 23.07
N ALA A 52 4.83 5.13 23.98
CA ALA A 52 4.96 3.74 24.40
C ALA A 52 4.66 2.74 23.27
N SER A 53 3.91 3.17 22.26
CA SER A 53 3.63 2.44 21.02
C SER A 53 4.16 3.26 19.86
N PRO A 54 5.33 2.91 19.30
CA PRO A 54 5.92 3.62 18.16
C PRO A 54 4.97 3.68 16.97
N TYR A 55 5.04 4.76 16.19
CA TYR A 55 4.33 4.89 14.92
C TYR A 55 5.21 4.39 13.79
N ASP A 56 4.65 3.53 12.94
CA ASP A 56 5.40 2.80 11.91
C ASP A 56 4.58 2.64 10.63
N SER A 57 5.17 2.02 9.62
CA SER A 57 4.47 1.73 8.38
C SER A 57 4.90 0.43 7.73
N ALA A 58 3.99 -0.17 6.97
CA ALA A 58 4.25 -1.25 6.05
C ALA A 58 3.95 -0.80 4.61
N VAL A 59 4.75 -1.27 3.65
CA VAL A 59 4.56 -1.00 2.22
C VAL A 59 4.09 -2.26 1.52
N VAL A 60 3.07 -2.12 0.68
CA VAL A 60 2.52 -3.18 -0.17
C VAL A 60 2.75 -2.82 -1.63
N THR A 61 3.58 -3.57 -2.32
CA THR A 61 3.83 -3.36 -3.76
C THR A 61 2.95 -4.28 -4.59
N LEU A 62 2.12 -3.70 -5.46
CA LEU A 62 1.22 -4.40 -6.36
C LEU A 62 1.32 -3.81 -7.76
N GLY A 63 1.74 -4.60 -8.74
CA GLY A 63 1.91 -4.15 -10.13
C GLY A 63 2.83 -2.94 -10.27
N GLY A 64 3.93 -2.92 -9.51
CA GLY A 64 4.90 -1.83 -9.52
C GLY A 64 4.48 -0.56 -8.77
N ALA A 65 3.23 -0.46 -8.31
CA ALA A 65 2.77 0.66 -7.47
C ALA A 65 2.72 0.27 -5.99
N GLN A 66 2.86 1.26 -5.11
CA GLN A 66 2.96 1.04 -3.67
C GLN A 66 1.76 1.63 -2.94
N ALA A 67 1.06 0.80 -2.18
CA ALA A 67 0.18 1.22 -1.10
C ALA A 67 0.98 1.25 0.22
N LYS A 68 0.52 2.05 1.17
CA LYS A 68 1.18 2.20 2.47
C LYS A 68 0.18 2.07 3.61
N VAL A 69 0.55 1.30 4.61
CA VAL A 69 -0.22 1.14 5.85
C VAL A 69 0.54 1.84 6.96
N CYS A 70 -0.07 2.81 7.61
CA CYS A 70 0.51 3.56 8.73
C CYS A 70 -0.22 3.20 10.01
N TYR A 71 0.50 2.87 11.08
CA TYR A 71 -0.12 2.33 12.29
C TYR A 71 0.74 2.51 13.54
N GLY A 72 0.11 2.54 14.71
CA GLY A 72 0.79 2.47 15.99
C GLY A 72 1.08 1.01 16.37
N ARG A 73 2.28 0.74 16.91
CA ARG A 73 2.76 -0.60 17.27
C ARG A 73 2.78 -0.82 18.77
N PRO A 74 1.69 -1.30 19.39
CA PRO A 74 1.71 -1.65 20.81
C PRO A 74 2.49 -2.95 21.05
N SER A 75 3.11 -3.08 22.23
CA SER A 75 3.77 -4.30 22.71
C SER A 75 2.92 -5.00 23.74
N ALA A 76 2.99 -6.33 23.79
CA ALA A 76 2.25 -7.16 24.74
C ALA A 76 2.69 -6.90 26.19
N ARG A 77 3.98 -6.79 26.45
CA ARG A 77 4.56 -6.52 27.79
C ARG A 77 4.05 -7.50 28.83
N GLY A 78 4.02 -8.79 28.50
CA GLY A 78 3.53 -9.85 29.38
C GLY A 78 2.04 -9.87 29.63
N ARG A 79 1.24 -9.03 28.93
CA ARG A 79 -0.22 -9.04 29.04
C ARG A 79 -0.84 -10.00 28.03
N THR A 80 -2.01 -10.55 28.35
CA THR A 80 -2.86 -11.20 27.35
C THR A 80 -3.33 -10.13 26.37
N VAL A 81 -3.10 -10.37 25.07
CA VAL A 81 -3.41 -9.38 24.04
C VAL A 81 -4.88 -9.46 23.62
N PHE A 82 -5.32 -10.60 23.14
CA PHE A 82 -6.71 -10.79 22.69
C PHE A 82 -7.45 -11.74 23.66
N GLY A 83 -8.59 -11.32 24.15
CA GLY A 83 -9.33 -12.15 25.10
C GLY A 83 -10.54 -11.47 25.71
N GLY A 84 -10.96 -12.02 26.85
CA GLY A 84 -12.02 -11.47 27.68
C GLY A 84 -11.57 -10.30 28.55
N GLU A 85 -12.12 -10.23 29.77
CA GLU A 85 -11.82 -9.18 30.74
C GLU A 85 -10.31 -9.11 31.06
N GLY A 86 -9.74 -7.91 31.07
CA GLY A 86 -8.33 -7.65 31.33
C GLY A 86 -7.39 -7.80 30.15
N ALA A 87 -7.85 -8.30 29.00
CA ALA A 87 -7.04 -8.32 27.78
C ALA A 87 -6.84 -6.89 27.22
N VAL A 88 -5.74 -6.70 26.47
CA VAL A 88 -5.43 -5.41 25.84
C VAL A 88 -6.49 -5.04 24.80
N VAL A 89 -7.00 -6.04 24.08
CA VAL A 89 -8.07 -5.94 23.09
C VAL A 89 -9.14 -6.96 23.45
N ALA A 90 -10.32 -6.48 23.81
CA ALA A 90 -11.44 -7.36 24.08
C ALA A 90 -11.97 -8.00 22.78
N LEU A 91 -12.34 -9.27 22.84
CA LEU A 91 -13.04 -9.91 21.74
C LEU A 91 -14.41 -9.25 21.51
N ASP A 92 -14.93 -9.42 20.31
CA ASP A 92 -16.25 -8.91 19.87
C ASP A 92 -16.43 -7.40 19.98
N THR A 93 -15.33 -6.65 20.15
CA THR A 93 -15.31 -5.19 20.20
C THR A 93 -14.52 -4.57 19.06
N LEU A 94 -14.93 -3.38 18.65
CA LEU A 94 -14.21 -2.62 17.63
C LEU A 94 -12.83 -2.21 18.16
N TRP A 95 -11.79 -2.50 17.40
CA TRP A 95 -10.42 -2.12 17.70
C TRP A 95 -9.80 -1.34 16.54
N ARG A 96 -9.08 -0.25 16.83
CA ARG A 96 -8.38 0.60 15.86
C ARG A 96 -7.25 -0.08 15.10
N THR A 97 -7.06 -1.39 15.29
CA THR A 97 -6.03 -2.22 14.62
C THR A 97 -4.61 -1.69 14.84
N GLY A 98 -4.33 -1.28 16.07
CA GLY A 98 -3.05 -0.66 16.47
C GLY A 98 -3.18 0.09 17.78
N ALA A 99 -2.41 1.16 17.92
CA ALA A 99 -2.42 2.04 19.08
C ALA A 99 -2.45 3.51 18.70
N ASN A 100 -3.02 4.34 19.56
CA ASN A 100 -3.21 5.79 19.40
C ASN A 100 -4.19 6.11 18.26
N GLU A 101 -3.71 6.42 17.06
CA GLU A 101 -4.52 6.61 15.86
C GLU A 101 -5.09 5.28 15.34
N PRO A 102 -6.16 5.30 14.53
CA PRO A 102 -6.52 4.13 13.75
C PRO A 102 -5.43 3.81 12.71
N THR A 103 -5.32 2.55 12.35
CA THR A 103 -4.48 2.17 11.21
C THR A 103 -5.02 2.78 9.93
N ILE A 104 -4.16 3.41 9.13
CA ILE A 104 -4.52 4.07 7.87
C ILE A 104 -3.89 3.33 6.69
N LEU A 105 -4.72 2.94 5.73
CA LEU A 105 -4.31 2.44 4.42
C LEU A 105 -4.35 3.59 3.40
N HIS A 106 -3.21 3.96 2.85
CA HIS A 106 -3.09 4.86 1.69
C HIS A 106 -3.00 4.03 0.42
N LEU A 107 -3.97 4.18 -0.46
CA LEU A 107 -4.16 3.36 -1.66
C LEU A 107 -4.16 4.25 -2.91
N PRO A 108 -3.08 4.29 -3.72
CA PRO A 108 -3.02 5.16 -4.90
C PRO A 108 -3.59 4.51 -6.17
N PHE A 109 -4.18 3.33 -6.07
CA PHE A 109 -4.77 2.57 -7.18
C PHE A 109 -6.03 1.83 -6.73
N ARG A 110 -6.82 1.36 -7.67
CA ARG A 110 -7.97 0.49 -7.39
C ARG A 110 -7.51 -0.87 -6.87
N ALA A 111 -8.14 -1.36 -5.82
CA ALA A 111 -7.82 -2.67 -5.24
C ALA A 111 -9.08 -3.39 -4.73
N GLN A 112 -8.88 -4.65 -4.37
CA GLN A 112 -9.78 -5.38 -3.48
C GLN A 112 -9.02 -5.70 -2.20
N LEU A 113 -9.67 -5.48 -1.06
CA LEU A 113 -9.19 -5.89 0.25
C LEU A 113 -10.15 -6.95 0.79
N ALA A 114 -9.70 -8.20 0.86
CA ALA A 114 -10.53 -9.37 1.21
C ALA A 114 -11.87 -9.43 0.42
N GLY A 115 -11.85 -9.05 -0.87
CA GLY A 115 -13.03 -9.00 -1.73
C GLY A 115 -13.78 -7.66 -1.75
N LEU A 116 -13.56 -6.77 -0.78
CA LEU A 116 -14.15 -5.43 -0.77
C LEU A 116 -13.44 -4.53 -1.78
N ALA A 117 -14.18 -3.99 -2.75
CA ALA A 117 -13.65 -3.08 -3.76
C ALA A 117 -13.35 -1.70 -3.15
N LEU A 118 -12.15 -1.20 -3.41
CA LEU A 118 -11.66 0.09 -2.94
C LEU A 118 -11.17 0.93 -4.12
N GLU A 119 -11.63 2.17 -4.19
CA GLU A 119 -11.10 3.19 -5.09
C GLU A 119 -9.80 3.79 -4.53
N PRO A 120 -8.98 4.48 -5.35
CA PRO A 120 -7.84 5.23 -4.83
C PRO A 120 -8.26 6.20 -3.71
N GLY A 121 -7.50 6.22 -2.62
CA GLY A 121 -7.83 7.06 -1.46
C GLY A 121 -7.11 6.63 -0.18
N SER A 122 -7.48 7.26 0.91
CA SER A 122 -7.03 6.89 2.25
C SER A 122 -8.21 6.37 3.06
N TYR A 123 -7.97 5.30 3.81
CA TYR A 123 -8.99 4.60 4.58
C TYR A 123 -8.47 4.29 5.98
N SER A 124 -9.28 4.48 6.99
CA SER A 124 -8.99 3.89 8.29
C SER A 124 -9.44 2.42 8.31
N ILE A 125 -8.60 1.61 8.93
CA ILE A 125 -8.84 0.18 9.12
C ILE A 125 -9.07 -0.07 10.59
N TYR A 126 -10.25 -0.59 10.90
CA TYR A 126 -10.60 -1.14 12.19
C TYR A 126 -10.81 -2.65 12.07
N THR A 127 -10.73 -3.34 13.18
CA THR A 127 -11.07 -4.77 13.22
C THR A 127 -11.95 -5.05 14.43
N VAL A 128 -12.77 -6.11 14.31
CA VAL A 128 -13.46 -6.73 15.44
C VAL A 128 -12.89 -8.14 15.56
N PRO A 129 -12.00 -8.38 16.53
CA PRO A 129 -11.47 -9.71 16.78
C PRO A 129 -12.55 -10.63 17.35
N HIS A 130 -12.70 -11.82 16.77
CA HIS A 130 -13.47 -12.93 17.32
C HIS A 130 -12.52 -14.12 17.53
N ALA A 131 -12.97 -15.17 18.17
CA ALA A 131 -12.13 -16.31 18.54
C ALA A 131 -11.41 -16.97 17.36
N ASN A 132 -12.09 -17.13 16.21
CA ASN A 132 -11.56 -17.88 15.06
C ASN A 132 -11.55 -17.06 13.77
N GLN A 133 -12.02 -15.83 13.81
CA GLN A 133 -12.11 -14.94 12.64
C GLN A 133 -12.11 -13.49 13.09
N TRP A 134 -11.76 -12.58 12.19
CA TRP A 134 -11.84 -11.15 12.45
C TRP A 134 -12.71 -10.46 11.40
N THR A 135 -13.49 -9.51 11.84
CA THR A 135 -14.18 -8.59 10.92
C THR A 135 -13.26 -7.40 10.66
N VAL A 136 -12.87 -7.19 9.42
CA VAL A 136 -12.13 -6.01 8.96
C VAL A 136 -13.14 -4.96 8.53
N VAL A 137 -13.04 -3.77 9.09
CA VAL A 137 -13.91 -2.61 8.82
C VAL A 137 -13.09 -1.57 8.10
N VAL A 138 -13.51 -1.17 6.91
CA VAL A 138 -12.87 -0.14 6.08
C VAL A 138 -13.72 1.11 6.10
N ASN A 139 -13.13 2.25 6.46
CA ASN A 139 -13.87 3.51 6.62
C ASN A 139 -13.14 4.66 5.90
N ARG A 140 -13.92 5.59 5.30
CA ARG A 140 -13.36 6.78 4.62
C ARG A 140 -12.89 7.86 5.59
N SER A 141 -13.41 7.90 6.81
CA SER A 141 -12.94 8.85 7.81
C SER A 141 -11.56 8.46 8.32
N THR A 142 -10.61 9.37 8.30
CA THR A 142 -9.20 9.14 8.67
C THR A 142 -8.67 10.12 9.71
N SER A 143 -9.48 11.08 10.15
CA SER A 143 -9.06 12.17 11.04
C SER A 143 -9.46 11.96 12.51
N GLN A 144 -10.32 10.97 12.80
CA GLN A 144 -10.75 10.69 14.16
C GLN A 144 -9.62 10.10 15.00
N TRP A 145 -9.68 10.32 16.32
CA TRP A 145 -8.80 9.61 17.23
C TRP A 145 -9.15 8.12 17.28
N GLY A 146 -8.16 7.25 17.44
CA GLY A 146 -8.36 5.79 17.35
C GLY A 146 -9.17 5.14 18.46
N HIS A 147 -9.44 5.86 19.56
CA HIS A 147 -10.22 5.30 20.67
C HIS A 147 -11.65 4.93 20.19
N GLU A 148 -12.17 3.81 20.62
CA GLU A 148 -13.47 3.24 20.20
C GLU A 148 -14.62 4.23 20.41
N ARG A 149 -14.55 5.06 21.47
CA ARG A 149 -15.50 6.16 21.74
C ARG A 149 -15.52 7.23 20.64
N SER A 150 -14.44 7.36 19.89
CA SER A 150 -14.36 8.30 18.76
C SER A 150 -14.98 7.73 17.48
N TYR A 151 -15.44 6.49 17.50
CA TYR A 151 -16.13 5.86 16.37
C TYR A 151 -17.63 6.12 16.46
N THR A 152 -18.00 7.39 16.27
CA THR A 152 -19.38 7.89 16.37
C THR A 152 -20.28 7.35 15.25
N PRO A 153 -21.61 7.54 15.34
CA PRO A 153 -22.52 7.21 14.24
C PRO A 153 -22.15 7.88 12.91
N GLU A 154 -21.65 9.11 12.93
CA GLU A 154 -21.22 9.88 11.76
C GLU A 154 -19.96 9.27 11.12
N ILE A 155 -19.02 8.79 11.94
CA ILE A 155 -17.86 8.04 11.46
C ILE A 155 -18.32 6.69 10.88
N ARG A 156 -19.19 5.97 11.58
CA ARG A 156 -19.77 4.70 11.12
C ARG A 156 -20.49 4.84 9.77
N ALA A 157 -21.18 5.92 9.53
CA ALA A 157 -21.87 6.19 8.28
C ALA A 157 -20.92 6.31 7.06
N GLN A 158 -19.62 6.47 7.29
CA GLN A 158 -18.59 6.53 6.26
C GLN A 158 -17.90 5.18 6.00
N GLU A 159 -18.38 4.09 6.61
CA GLU A 159 -17.88 2.74 6.29
C GLU A 159 -18.06 2.44 4.80
N VAL A 160 -16.98 1.96 4.18
CA VAL A 160 -17.02 1.41 2.81
C VAL A 160 -17.65 0.02 2.85
N GLY A 161 -17.32 -0.74 3.90
CA GLY A 161 -17.85 -2.07 4.12
C GLY A 161 -17.08 -2.83 5.20
N ARG A 162 -17.56 -4.03 5.44
CA ARG A 162 -16.99 -4.99 6.39
C ARG A 162 -16.79 -6.33 5.71
N VAL A 163 -15.66 -6.97 5.99
CA VAL A 163 -15.33 -8.31 5.48
C VAL A 163 -14.80 -9.17 6.61
N THR A 164 -15.08 -10.45 6.55
CA THR A 164 -14.61 -11.40 7.53
C THR A 164 -13.45 -12.21 6.97
N VAL A 165 -12.40 -12.37 7.76
CA VAL A 165 -11.21 -13.15 7.44
C VAL A 165 -10.90 -14.12 8.58
N PRO A 166 -10.38 -15.34 8.31
CA PRO A 166 -10.01 -16.26 9.37
C PRO A 166 -8.84 -15.71 10.20
N ALA A 167 -8.87 -15.97 11.49
CA ALA A 167 -7.75 -15.78 12.39
C ALA A 167 -6.98 -17.09 12.52
N GLY A 168 -5.66 -17.03 12.45
CA GLY A 168 -4.74 -18.14 12.62
C GLY A 168 -3.73 -17.86 13.72
N ARG A 169 -2.71 -18.69 13.79
CA ARG A 169 -1.63 -18.55 14.77
C ARG A 169 -0.33 -18.15 14.07
N THR A 170 0.48 -17.35 14.76
CA THR A 170 1.88 -17.13 14.39
C THR A 170 2.71 -18.38 14.68
N ALA A 171 3.83 -18.56 13.97
CA ALA A 171 4.77 -19.63 14.25
C ALA A 171 5.47 -19.44 15.61
N GLU A 172 5.74 -18.18 15.97
CA GLU A 172 6.41 -17.78 17.18
C GLU A 172 5.64 -16.62 17.84
N PHE A 173 5.93 -16.37 19.11
CA PHE A 173 5.35 -15.24 19.85
C PHE A 173 5.81 -13.90 19.28
N VAL A 174 4.88 -13.02 18.95
CA VAL A 174 5.13 -11.68 18.40
C VAL A 174 4.87 -10.63 19.49
N GLU A 175 5.93 -10.13 20.10
CA GLU A 175 5.84 -9.17 21.22
C GLU A 175 5.18 -7.85 20.83
N THR A 176 5.52 -7.32 19.66
CA THR A 176 5.03 -6.02 19.20
C THR A 176 4.13 -6.19 17.98
N PHE A 177 2.93 -5.62 18.04
CA PHE A 177 1.99 -5.64 16.91
C PHE A 177 2.68 -5.23 15.61
N THR A 178 2.63 -6.09 14.63
CA THR A 178 3.33 -5.93 13.36
C THR A 178 2.37 -6.12 12.20
N ILE A 179 2.36 -5.16 11.27
CA ILE A 179 1.72 -5.30 9.96
C ILE A 179 2.83 -5.46 8.93
N ARG A 180 2.74 -6.49 8.11
CA ARG A 180 3.67 -6.71 6.99
C ARG A 180 2.96 -7.18 5.74
N ALA A 181 3.54 -6.91 4.57
CA ALA A 181 3.05 -7.42 3.31
C ALA A 181 3.76 -8.74 2.96
N GLN A 182 3.00 -9.72 2.53
CA GLN A 182 3.51 -10.97 1.96
C GLN A 182 3.08 -11.04 0.49
N PRO A 183 3.98 -10.91 -0.47
CA PRO A 183 3.67 -11.02 -1.89
C PRO A 183 3.06 -12.38 -2.24
N ARG A 184 2.06 -12.39 -3.13
CA ARG A 184 1.43 -13.59 -3.69
C ARG A 184 1.45 -13.61 -5.22
N GLY A 185 2.14 -12.65 -5.82
CA GLY A 185 2.26 -12.46 -7.26
C GLY A 185 2.42 -10.98 -7.60
N ALA A 186 2.48 -10.67 -8.89
CA ALA A 186 2.72 -9.29 -9.34
C ALA A 186 1.66 -8.30 -8.84
N ASN A 187 0.37 -8.70 -8.82
CA ASN A 187 -0.76 -7.85 -8.48
C ASN A 187 -1.48 -8.28 -7.20
N ALA A 188 -0.90 -9.18 -6.41
CA ALA A 188 -1.51 -9.72 -5.20
C ALA A 188 -0.51 -9.81 -4.04
N ALA A 189 -0.97 -9.48 -2.85
CA ALA A 189 -0.25 -9.66 -1.59
C ALA A 189 -1.25 -9.91 -0.46
N ASP A 190 -0.77 -10.46 0.63
CA ASP A 190 -1.51 -10.49 1.89
C ASP A 190 -0.94 -9.43 2.83
N LEU A 191 -1.81 -8.67 3.47
CA LEU A 191 -1.48 -7.95 4.69
C LEU A 191 -1.57 -8.93 5.85
N LEU A 192 -0.46 -9.15 6.54
CA LEU A 192 -0.39 -9.98 7.73
C LEU A 192 -0.39 -9.07 8.95
N LEU A 193 -1.37 -9.26 9.82
CA LEU A 193 -1.47 -8.62 11.12
C LEU A 193 -1.05 -9.66 12.15
N GLU A 194 0.01 -9.37 12.90
CA GLU A 194 0.62 -10.34 13.82
C GLU A 194 0.84 -9.71 15.19
N TRP A 195 0.33 -10.35 16.22
CA TRP A 195 0.57 -9.97 17.60
C TRP A 195 0.35 -11.16 18.54
N GLU A 196 1.19 -11.29 19.56
CA GLU A 196 1.19 -12.44 20.47
C GLU A 196 1.32 -13.76 19.68
N ASN A 197 0.32 -14.61 19.72
CA ASN A 197 0.23 -15.86 18.96
C ASN A 197 -0.82 -15.79 17.85
N THR A 198 -1.32 -14.60 17.54
CA THR A 198 -2.40 -14.41 16.56
C THR A 198 -1.87 -13.85 15.25
N GLN A 199 -2.25 -14.47 14.15
CA GLN A 199 -2.02 -13.96 12.79
C GLN A 199 -3.36 -13.83 12.07
N VAL A 200 -3.59 -12.67 11.46
CA VAL A 200 -4.71 -12.44 10.56
C VAL A 200 -4.17 -12.10 9.18
N ARG A 201 -4.70 -12.79 8.17
CA ARG A 201 -4.30 -12.63 6.78
C ARG A 201 -5.41 -11.92 6.01
N ILE A 202 -5.14 -10.75 5.49
CA ILE A 202 -6.08 -9.94 4.71
C ILE A 202 -5.59 -9.90 3.27
N PRO A 203 -6.19 -10.66 2.34
CA PRO A 203 -5.80 -10.67 0.94
C PRO A 203 -6.04 -9.30 0.30
N MET A 204 -5.07 -8.83 -0.48
CA MET A 204 -5.15 -7.59 -1.24
C MET A 204 -4.75 -7.85 -2.69
N THR A 205 -5.55 -7.37 -3.64
CA THR A 205 -5.26 -7.46 -5.07
C THR A 205 -5.47 -6.12 -5.74
N ARG A 206 -4.54 -5.73 -6.62
CA ARG A 206 -4.71 -4.56 -7.48
C ARG A 206 -5.69 -4.89 -8.59
N ARG A 207 -6.56 -3.94 -8.89
CA ARG A 207 -7.46 -3.99 -10.05
C ARG A 207 -6.99 -3.05 -11.16
N ALA A 208 -7.32 -3.41 -12.38
CA ALA A 208 -7.11 -2.55 -13.55
C ALA A 208 -7.99 -1.30 -13.49
#